data_5e1fd71218da91451c658517b2b43a1a
#
_entry.id   5e1fd71218da91451c658517b2b43a1a
#
_cell.length_a   1.000
_cell.length_b   1.000
_cell.length_c   1.000
_cell.angle_alpha   90.00
_cell.angle_beta   90.00
_cell.angle_gamma   90.00
#
_symmetry.space_group_name_H-M   'P 1'
#
loop_
_entity.id
_entity.type
_entity.pdbx_description
1 polymer ?
#
loop_
_entity_poly.entity_id
_entity_poly.type
_entity_poly.pdbx_seq_one_letter_code
_entity_poly.pdbx_strand_id
1 'polypeptide(L)'
;LKLKTSGFFYITQKPYNITTASFRSKKAYWMKFGTYTFQPEKAQGFDFQVLRVKTENGVRIPLVQDMYSNIAVFADNVAIRNHPDWISQSPLGPAKMGNNNFNFYWDVVCATQPEHRAEQLNYVVEVDRQSLGVWLNSQYFAEHGHCICPRCNSQWEKSGLGWLEWRGKEVTEYIAQIREKVKKELVLCVQPDPVSSLERYGVDFDDLAKYADVFNVVMFSKNYATPWYWEMLARAFKKLLKKPFYISFYVFGPGDNPKDVPSASELLTVSARCARAGADGFLYLTDHASQIQTFQKTAVEMVELREKLRSYGGQPVQEFLDYVESWKKIV
;
A
#
# COMPACT_ATOMS: atom_id res chain seq x y z
N LEU A 1 -26.49 -1.06 -20.41
CA LEU A 1 -26.36 -1.74 -19.10
C LEU A 1 -26.50 -0.69 -18.01
N LYS A 2 -27.62 -0.76 -17.24
CA LYS A 2 -27.88 0.14 -16.12
C LYS A 2 -27.05 -0.31 -14.92
N LEU A 3 -26.07 0.50 -14.54
CA LEU A 3 -25.38 0.36 -13.25
C LEU A 3 -26.37 0.73 -12.14
N LYS A 4 -26.72 -0.23 -11.30
CA LYS A 4 -27.45 -0.01 -10.06
C LYS A 4 -26.50 0.70 -9.07
N THR A 5 -26.87 1.90 -8.66
CA THR A 5 -26.27 2.64 -7.54
C THR A 5 -26.50 1.84 -6.27
N SER A 6 -25.46 1.27 -5.70
CA SER A 6 -25.48 0.63 -4.40
C SER A 6 -25.60 1.69 -3.31
N GLY A 7 -26.54 1.48 -2.41
CA GLY A 7 -26.94 2.42 -1.38
C GLY A 7 -25.83 2.78 -0.39
N PHE A 8 -25.84 4.04 0.00
CA PHE A 8 -25.05 4.58 1.08
C PHE A 8 -25.53 4.00 2.42
N PHE A 9 -24.69 3.22 3.08
CA PHE A 9 -24.91 2.87 4.48
C PHE A 9 -24.34 3.99 5.38
N TYR A 10 -25.22 4.72 6.04
CA TYR A 10 -24.86 5.56 7.18
C TYR A 10 -24.54 4.65 8.36
N ILE A 11 -23.29 4.56 8.75
CA ILE A 11 -22.87 3.88 9.98
C ILE A 11 -23.02 4.87 11.12
N THR A 12 -24.06 4.68 11.96
CA THR A 12 -24.21 5.38 13.23
C THR A 12 -23.11 4.94 14.21
N GLN A 13 -22.35 5.89 14.69
CA GLN A 13 -21.21 5.67 15.60
C GLN A 13 -21.65 5.12 16.96
N LYS A 14 -21.07 3.97 17.34
CA LYS A 14 -20.85 3.64 18.74
C LYS A 14 -19.36 3.79 19.04
N PRO A 15 -18.95 4.34 20.21
CA PRO A 15 -17.53 4.44 20.54
C PRO A 15 -16.94 3.03 20.67
N TYR A 16 -15.91 2.75 19.87
CA TYR A 16 -15.22 1.47 19.88
C TYR A 16 -14.26 1.41 21.08
N ASN A 17 -14.64 0.68 22.12
CA ASN A 17 -13.66 0.19 23.10
C ASN A 17 -13.01 -1.06 22.52
N ILE A 18 -11.95 -0.89 21.75
CA ILE A 18 -11.11 -2.00 21.29
C ILE A 18 -10.03 -2.20 22.34
N THR A 19 -10.26 -3.12 23.26
CA THR A 19 -9.17 -3.73 24.03
C THR A 19 -8.36 -4.59 23.05
N THR A 20 -7.27 -4.04 22.53
CA THR A 20 -6.25 -4.79 21.80
C THR A 20 -5.59 -5.76 22.78
N ALA A 21 -6.10 -6.98 22.87
CA ALA A 21 -5.37 -8.07 23.46
C ALA A 21 -4.16 -8.34 22.56
N SER A 22 -3.03 -7.68 22.85
CA SER A 22 -1.76 -7.96 22.22
C SER A 22 -1.32 -9.37 22.62
N PHE A 23 -1.66 -10.36 21.81
CA PHE A 23 -1.03 -11.67 21.89
C PHE A 23 0.39 -11.56 21.35
N ARG A 24 1.28 -10.92 22.12
CA ARG A 24 2.72 -11.06 21.89
C ARG A 24 3.08 -12.50 22.21
N SER A 25 3.32 -13.30 21.18
CA SER A 25 4.04 -14.56 21.36
C SER A 25 5.42 -14.21 21.97
N LYS A 26 5.91 -15.00 22.94
CA LYS A 26 7.20 -14.77 23.59
C LYS A 26 8.41 -14.91 22.64
N LYS A 27 8.20 -15.23 21.38
CA LYS A 27 9.22 -15.34 20.33
C LYS A 27 9.20 -14.04 19.52
N ALA A 28 10.19 -13.20 19.67
CA ALA A 28 10.35 -12.00 18.86
C ALA A 28 10.73 -12.43 17.44
N TYR A 29 9.78 -12.39 16.52
CA TYR A 29 10.08 -12.49 15.11
C TYR A 29 10.67 -11.16 14.65
N TRP A 30 11.70 -11.22 13.81
CA TRP A 30 12.23 -10.02 13.18
C TRP A 30 11.33 -9.56 12.02
N MET A 31 10.61 -10.50 11.39
CA MET A 31 9.63 -10.24 10.32
C MET A 31 8.31 -9.74 10.91
N LYS A 32 7.71 -8.74 10.26
CA LYS A 32 6.43 -8.14 10.68
C LYS A 32 5.28 -8.60 9.80
N PHE A 33 4.13 -8.85 10.42
CA PHE A 33 2.92 -9.29 9.74
C PHE A 33 1.78 -8.34 10.03
N GLY A 34 1.21 -7.78 8.97
CA GLY A 34 0.11 -6.83 9.07
C GLY A 34 -1.09 -7.24 8.25
N THR A 35 -2.20 -6.60 8.52
CA THR A 35 -3.39 -6.63 7.68
C THR A 35 -3.87 -5.22 7.34
N TYR A 36 -4.43 -5.06 6.15
CA TYR A 36 -4.97 -3.83 5.63
C TYR A 36 -6.45 -4.02 5.35
N THR A 37 -7.31 -3.41 6.17
CA THR A 37 -8.75 -3.69 6.14
C THR A 37 -9.58 -2.50 6.60
N PHE A 38 -10.86 -2.48 6.22
CA PHE A 38 -11.88 -1.59 6.77
C PHE A 38 -12.58 -2.16 8.03
N GLN A 39 -12.31 -3.43 8.39
CA GLN A 39 -12.93 -4.14 9.52
C GLN A 39 -11.85 -4.70 10.46
N PRO A 40 -11.09 -3.83 11.12
CA PRO A 40 -9.94 -4.27 11.91
C PRO A 40 -10.32 -5.17 13.08
N GLU A 41 -11.48 -4.97 13.66
CA GLU A 41 -11.99 -5.76 14.79
C GLU A 41 -12.18 -7.25 14.46
N LYS A 42 -12.29 -7.58 13.16
CA LYS A 42 -12.46 -8.94 12.67
C LYS A 42 -11.17 -9.56 12.12
N ALA A 43 -10.13 -8.77 11.92
CA ALA A 43 -8.86 -9.21 11.33
C ALA A 43 -7.79 -9.36 12.42
N GLN A 44 -7.89 -10.41 13.23
CA GLN A 44 -6.99 -10.67 14.35
C GLN A 44 -5.78 -11.52 13.96
N GLY A 45 -4.79 -11.60 14.85
CA GLY A 45 -3.60 -12.46 14.68
C GLY A 45 -2.49 -11.85 13.83
N PHE A 46 -2.44 -10.52 13.78
CA PHE A 46 -1.38 -9.75 13.12
C PHE A 46 -0.64 -8.87 14.14
N ASP A 47 0.62 -8.57 13.82
CA ASP A 47 1.45 -7.69 14.66
C ASP A 47 0.96 -6.24 14.62
N PHE A 48 0.38 -5.83 13.49
CA PHE A 48 -0.19 -4.50 13.28
C PHE A 48 -1.35 -4.53 12.30
N GLN A 49 -2.13 -3.46 12.32
CA GLN A 49 -3.24 -3.26 11.39
C GLN A 49 -3.13 -1.89 10.73
N VAL A 50 -3.50 -1.83 9.45
CA VAL A 50 -3.54 -0.60 8.66
C VAL A 50 -4.97 -0.32 8.24
N LEU A 51 -5.49 0.83 8.63
CA LEU A 51 -6.83 1.30 8.29
C LEU A 51 -6.75 2.28 7.11
N ARG A 52 -7.60 2.09 6.11
CA ARG A 52 -7.71 3.02 4.98
C ARG A 52 -8.54 4.23 5.37
N VAL A 53 -7.90 5.24 5.96
CA VAL A 53 -8.61 6.44 6.49
C VAL A 53 -8.96 7.45 5.41
N LYS A 54 -8.23 7.45 4.28
CA LYS A 54 -8.59 8.16 3.05
C LYS A 54 -8.32 7.28 1.85
N THR A 55 -9.40 6.92 1.15
CA THR A 55 -9.33 6.09 -0.05
C THR A 55 -9.01 6.92 -1.29
N GLU A 56 -8.69 6.26 -2.38
CA GLU A 56 -8.47 6.84 -3.71
C GLU A 56 -9.76 7.48 -4.27
N ASN A 57 -10.92 7.10 -3.76
CA ASN A 57 -12.18 7.78 -4.06
C ASN A 57 -12.35 9.12 -3.32
N GLY A 58 -11.38 9.51 -2.49
CA GLY A 58 -11.41 10.74 -1.69
C GLY A 58 -12.28 10.65 -0.43
N VAL A 59 -12.84 9.47 -0.14
CA VAL A 59 -13.65 9.26 1.07
C VAL A 59 -12.74 9.15 2.29
N ARG A 60 -13.06 9.89 3.35
CA ARG A 60 -12.37 9.83 4.65
C ARG A 60 -13.26 9.11 5.66
N ILE A 61 -12.64 8.30 6.50
CA ILE A 61 -13.29 7.61 7.61
C ILE A 61 -12.62 7.98 8.94
N PRO A 62 -13.28 7.75 10.09
CA PRO A 62 -12.72 8.05 11.41
C PRO A 62 -11.39 7.35 11.67
N LEU A 63 -10.51 8.04 12.37
CA LEU A 63 -9.19 7.56 12.77
C LEU A 63 -9.31 6.60 13.98
N VAL A 64 -8.36 5.66 14.08
CA VAL A 64 -8.25 4.74 15.22
C VAL A 64 -6.83 4.83 15.79
N GLN A 65 -6.72 5.11 17.07
CA GLN A 65 -5.45 5.45 17.73
C GLN A 65 -4.40 4.34 17.65
N ASP A 66 -4.80 3.09 17.82
CA ASP A 66 -3.90 1.94 17.91
C ASP A 66 -3.64 1.27 16.55
N MET A 67 -3.88 1.99 15.45
CA MET A 67 -3.72 1.50 14.10
C MET A 67 -2.89 2.45 13.25
N TYR A 68 -2.18 1.89 12.28
CA TYR A 68 -1.64 2.70 11.19
C TYR A 68 -2.76 3.23 10.31
N SER A 69 -2.59 4.43 9.81
CA SER A 69 -3.58 5.08 8.93
C SER A 69 -3.02 5.25 7.52
N ASN A 70 -3.67 4.62 6.54
CA ASN A 70 -3.30 4.76 5.13
C ASN A 70 -4.09 5.90 4.47
N ILE A 71 -3.37 6.75 3.74
CA ILE A 71 -3.86 7.93 3.05
C ILE A 71 -3.49 7.83 1.57
N ALA A 72 -4.50 7.80 0.68
CA ALA A 72 -4.30 8.05 -0.74
C ALA A 72 -4.08 9.56 -0.94
N VAL A 73 -2.88 9.94 -1.41
CA VAL A 73 -2.49 11.36 -1.48
C VAL A 73 -3.04 12.02 -2.75
N PHE A 74 -2.55 11.64 -3.92
CA PHE A 74 -2.92 12.26 -5.19
C PHE A 74 -4.01 11.51 -5.97
N ALA A 75 -4.28 10.23 -5.66
CA ALA A 75 -5.46 9.54 -6.15
C ALA A 75 -6.69 10.03 -5.37
N ASP A 76 -7.56 10.83 -6.02
CA ASP A 76 -8.67 11.51 -5.33
C ASP A 76 -9.80 11.90 -6.28
N ASN A 77 -10.80 11.03 -6.42
CA ASN A 77 -11.96 11.28 -7.27
C ASN A 77 -12.84 12.46 -6.78
N VAL A 78 -12.83 12.73 -5.47
CA VAL A 78 -13.60 13.86 -4.91
C VAL A 78 -12.92 15.18 -5.26
N ALA A 79 -11.62 15.28 -5.09
CA ALA A 79 -10.87 16.47 -5.44
C ALA A 79 -11.04 16.81 -6.93
N ILE A 80 -10.92 15.82 -7.83
CA ILE A 80 -11.09 16.05 -9.28
C ILE A 80 -12.52 16.41 -9.65
N ARG A 81 -13.52 15.87 -8.97
CA ARG A 81 -14.91 16.26 -9.20
C ARG A 81 -15.18 17.71 -8.84
N ASN A 82 -14.57 18.18 -7.76
CA ASN A 82 -14.71 19.57 -7.29
C ASN A 82 -13.81 20.55 -8.06
N HIS A 83 -12.64 20.08 -8.53
CA HIS A 83 -11.63 20.86 -9.23
C HIS A 83 -11.13 20.08 -10.45
N PRO A 84 -11.89 20.03 -11.57
CA PRO A 84 -11.53 19.24 -12.76
C PRO A 84 -10.21 19.67 -13.41
N ASP A 85 -9.79 20.91 -13.22
CA ASP A 85 -8.52 21.49 -13.70
C ASP A 85 -7.28 20.98 -12.92
N TRP A 86 -7.48 20.30 -11.79
CA TRP A 86 -6.38 19.73 -11.01
C TRP A 86 -5.90 18.37 -11.54
N ILE A 87 -6.63 17.77 -12.47
CA ILE A 87 -6.29 16.45 -12.99
C ILE A 87 -4.90 16.43 -13.63
N SER A 88 -4.12 15.41 -13.35
CA SER A 88 -2.80 15.19 -13.96
C SER A 88 -2.92 14.94 -15.47
N GLN A 89 -2.07 15.57 -16.28
CA GLN A 89 -2.14 15.55 -17.74
C GLN A 89 -0.91 14.87 -18.35
N SER A 90 -1.10 14.12 -19.44
CA SER A 90 -0.03 13.58 -20.27
C SER A 90 -0.34 13.80 -21.76
N PRO A 91 0.62 13.55 -22.67
CA PRO A 91 0.35 13.60 -24.11
C PRO A 91 -0.74 12.61 -24.57
N LEU A 92 -0.98 11.55 -23.79
CA LEU A 92 -1.99 10.52 -24.08
C LEU A 92 -3.33 10.78 -23.36
N GLY A 93 -3.46 11.94 -22.71
CA GLY A 93 -4.68 12.37 -22.04
C GLY A 93 -4.55 12.47 -20.52
N PRO A 94 -5.66 12.80 -19.84
CA PRO A 94 -5.69 12.98 -18.40
C PRO A 94 -5.58 11.66 -17.64
N ALA A 95 -5.04 11.73 -16.43
CA ALA A 95 -5.00 10.61 -15.47
C ALA A 95 -6.39 10.39 -14.85
N LYS A 96 -7.33 9.98 -15.68
CA LYS A 96 -8.75 9.84 -15.35
C LYS A 96 -9.17 8.37 -15.36
N MET A 97 -10.02 7.99 -14.41
CA MET A 97 -10.61 6.66 -14.34
C MET A 97 -11.26 6.28 -15.69
N GLY A 98 -10.90 5.09 -16.18
CA GLY A 98 -11.36 4.59 -17.48
C GLY A 98 -10.56 5.11 -18.69
N ASN A 99 -9.46 5.84 -18.49
CA ASN A 99 -8.53 6.13 -19.58
C ASN A 99 -7.85 4.83 -20.03
N ASN A 100 -8.18 4.38 -21.24
CA ASN A 100 -7.73 3.10 -21.79
C ASN A 100 -6.22 3.03 -22.05
N ASN A 101 -5.53 4.17 -22.12
CA ASN A 101 -4.08 4.20 -22.36
C ASN A 101 -3.26 3.80 -21.12
N PHE A 102 -3.84 3.95 -19.90
CA PHE A 102 -3.11 3.79 -18.66
C PHE A 102 -3.79 2.91 -17.60
N ASN A 103 -4.95 2.37 -17.84
CA ASN A 103 -5.71 1.56 -16.88
C ASN A 103 -5.90 2.23 -15.50
N PHE A 104 -6.17 3.52 -15.46
CA PHE A 104 -6.46 4.20 -14.20
C PHE A 104 -7.76 3.70 -13.56
N TYR A 105 -7.69 3.30 -12.31
CA TYR A 105 -8.84 2.87 -11.50
C TYR A 105 -9.50 4.02 -10.74
N TRP A 106 -8.85 5.19 -10.72
CA TRP A 106 -9.30 6.44 -10.08
C TRP A 106 -8.75 7.65 -10.82
N ASP A 107 -9.28 8.82 -10.51
CA ASP A 107 -8.76 10.10 -11.01
C ASP A 107 -7.55 10.52 -10.17
N VAL A 108 -6.52 11.08 -10.81
CA VAL A 108 -5.28 11.46 -10.14
C VAL A 108 -5.05 12.96 -10.23
N VAL A 109 -4.95 13.62 -9.08
CA VAL A 109 -4.57 15.03 -8.95
C VAL A 109 -3.12 15.22 -9.40
N CYS A 110 -2.84 16.34 -10.06
CA CYS A 110 -1.47 16.72 -10.40
C CYS A 110 -0.62 16.83 -9.13
N ALA A 111 0.50 16.10 -9.10
CA ALA A 111 1.36 16.00 -7.93
C ALA A 111 2.00 17.34 -7.49
N THR A 112 1.96 18.38 -8.33
CA THR A 112 2.42 19.75 -7.98
C THR A 112 1.29 20.71 -7.65
N GLN A 113 0.04 20.24 -7.50
CA GLN A 113 -1.09 21.10 -7.16
C GLN A 113 -0.96 21.67 -5.74
N PRO A 114 -0.71 22.98 -5.55
CA PRO A 114 -0.31 23.51 -4.24
C PRO A 114 -1.41 23.42 -3.20
N GLU A 115 -2.66 23.72 -3.57
CA GLU A 115 -3.81 23.69 -2.65
C GLU A 115 -4.06 22.26 -2.18
N HIS A 116 -3.98 21.28 -3.08
CA HIS A 116 -4.13 19.87 -2.72
C HIS A 116 -2.98 19.39 -1.85
N ARG A 117 -1.71 19.75 -2.18
CA ARG A 117 -0.55 19.43 -1.34
C ARG A 117 -0.74 19.97 0.09
N ALA A 118 -1.17 21.21 0.22
CA ALA A 118 -1.40 21.84 1.52
C ALA A 118 -2.53 21.16 2.30
N GLU A 119 -3.63 20.82 1.64
CA GLU A 119 -4.74 20.08 2.24
C GLU A 119 -4.30 18.70 2.72
N GLN A 120 -3.60 17.93 1.89
CA GLN A 120 -3.12 16.61 2.26
C GLN A 120 -2.08 16.67 3.38
N LEU A 121 -1.18 17.66 3.39
CA LEU A 121 -0.21 17.86 4.47
C LEU A 121 -0.91 18.13 5.81
N ASN A 122 -1.93 18.97 5.82
CA ASN A 122 -2.72 19.26 7.04
C ASN A 122 -3.42 17.98 7.53
N TYR A 123 -3.99 17.18 6.61
CA TYR A 123 -4.64 15.93 6.98
C TYR A 123 -3.65 14.88 7.50
N VAL A 124 -2.46 14.77 6.90
CA VAL A 124 -1.38 13.90 7.38
C VAL A 124 -0.98 14.27 8.82
N VAL A 125 -0.88 15.57 9.14
CA VAL A 125 -0.57 16.05 10.51
C VAL A 125 -1.67 15.67 11.51
N GLU A 126 -2.93 15.76 11.11
CA GLU A 126 -4.05 15.29 11.91
C GLU A 126 -3.97 13.79 12.18
N VAL A 127 -3.72 13.02 11.13
CA VAL A 127 -3.56 11.56 11.21
C VAL A 127 -2.38 11.18 12.10
N ASP A 128 -1.21 11.83 11.97
CA ASP A 128 -0.05 11.54 12.83
C ASP A 128 -0.37 11.70 14.33
N ARG A 129 -1.20 12.67 14.70
CA ARG A 129 -1.58 12.87 16.10
C ARG A 129 -2.47 11.74 16.64
N GLN A 130 -3.33 11.16 15.81
CA GLN A 130 -4.42 10.28 16.21
C GLN A 130 -4.24 8.81 15.86
N SER A 131 -3.16 8.42 15.17
CA SER A 131 -2.91 7.03 14.76
C SER A 131 -1.57 6.51 15.27
N LEU A 132 -1.29 5.22 15.08
CA LEU A 132 0.00 4.60 15.43
C LEU A 132 1.14 5.08 14.53
N GLY A 133 0.85 5.38 13.26
CA GLY A 133 1.78 5.87 12.26
C GLY A 133 1.06 6.15 10.94
N VAL A 134 1.79 6.69 9.97
CA VAL A 134 1.25 7.18 8.71
C VAL A 134 1.75 6.32 7.55
N TRP A 135 0.82 5.82 6.73
CA TRP A 135 1.11 5.14 5.47
C TRP A 135 0.62 6.01 4.32
N LEU A 136 1.53 6.43 3.44
CA LEU A 136 1.17 7.19 2.24
C LEU A 136 1.06 6.27 1.05
N ASN A 137 -0.02 6.42 0.30
CA ASN A 137 -0.28 5.74 -0.96
C ASN A 137 -0.53 6.78 -2.05
N SER A 138 -0.12 6.49 -3.28
CA SER A 138 -0.29 7.39 -4.44
C SER A 138 0.29 8.80 -4.20
N GLN A 139 1.42 8.91 -3.50
CA GLN A 139 2.10 10.17 -3.16
C GLN A 139 3.11 10.62 -4.23
N TYR A 140 2.96 10.14 -5.45
CA TYR A 140 3.86 10.34 -6.57
C TYR A 140 3.07 10.72 -7.84
N PHE A 141 3.75 11.00 -8.95
CA PHE A 141 3.09 11.26 -10.24
C PHE A 141 2.31 10.04 -10.74
N ALA A 142 1.29 10.28 -11.57
CA ALA A 142 0.36 9.23 -11.99
C ALA A 142 1.02 8.08 -12.76
N GLU A 143 1.75 8.37 -13.84
CA GLU A 143 2.41 7.39 -14.71
C GLU A 143 3.36 8.13 -15.66
N HIS A 144 3.97 7.43 -16.63
CA HIS A 144 4.81 8.01 -17.69
C HIS A 144 4.18 9.25 -18.32
N GLY A 145 4.99 10.29 -18.51
CA GLY A 145 4.58 11.53 -19.14
C GLY A 145 3.64 12.42 -18.31
N HIS A 146 3.24 12.03 -17.11
CA HIS A 146 2.52 12.91 -16.19
C HIS A 146 3.51 13.66 -15.28
N CYS A 147 3.30 14.94 -14.96
CA CYS A 147 2.25 15.79 -15.45
C CYS A 147 2.85 16.87 -16.36
N ILE A 148 2.22 17.14 -17.50
CA ILE A 148 2.60 18.20 -18.46
C ILE A 148 1.62 19.38 -18.44
N CYS A 149 0.83 19.56 -17.37
CA CYS A 149 -0.01 20.75 -17.27
C CYS A 149 0.84 22.03 -17.29
N PRO A 150 0.26 23.19 -17.61
CA PRO A 150 1.03 24.45 -17.74
C PRO A 150 1.89 24.78 -16.52
N ARG A 151 1.40 24.47 -15.31
CA ARG A 151 2.16 24.65 -14.07
C ARG A 151 3.40 23.74 -14.01
N CYS A 152 3.25 22.45 -14.28
CA CYS A 152 4.36 21.50 -14.27
C CYS A 152 5.42 21.88 -15.30
N ASN A 153 5.01 22.21 -16.53
CA ASN A 153 5.95 22.65 -17.58
C ASN A 153 6.72 23.91 -17.14
N SER A 154 6.01 24.92 -16.63
CA SER A 154 6.66 26.15 -16.15
C SER A 154 7.61 25.90 -14.97
N GLN A 155 7.28 25.03 -14.04
CA GLN A 155 8.15 24.68 -12.91
C GLN A 155 9.39 23.90 -13.38
N TRP A 156 9.20 22.93 -14.28
CA TRP A 156 10.30 22.18 -14.88
C TRP A 156 11.27 23.08 -15.63
N GLU A 157 10.76 23.90 -16.56
CA GLU A 157 11.59 24.85 -17.34
C GLU A 157 12.41 25.78 -16.45
N LYS A 158 11.79 26.34 -15.39
CA LYS A 158 12.46 27.21 -14.42
C LYS A 158 13.49 26.49 -13.57
N SER A 159 13.35 25.18 -13.39
CA SER A 159 14.26 24.39 -12.55
C SER A 159 15.63 24.20 -13.17
N GLY A 160 15.74 24.25 -14.50
CA GLY A 160 16.96 23.94 -15.24
C GLY A 160 17.39 22.47 -15.19
N LEU A 161 16.55 21.61 -14.63
CA LEU A 161 16.83 20.17 -14.45
C LEU A 161 16.31 19.36 -15.65
N GLY A 162 16.82 18.13 -15.79
CA GLY A 162 16.21 17.13 -16.66
C GLY A 162 14.80 16.76 -16.17
N TRP A 163 13.90 16.36 -17.10
CA TRP A 163 12.50 16.05 -16.77
C TRP A 163 12.37 15.01 -15.63
N LEU A 164 13.13 13.92 -15.71
CA LEU A 164 13.08 12.87 -14.69
C LEU A 164 13.62 13.34 -13.34
N GLU A 165 14.72 14.08 -13.37
CA GLU A 165 15.33 14.65 -12.16
C GLU A 165 14.39 15.63 -11.47
N TRP A 166 13.74 16.52 -12.24
CA TRP A 166 12.74 17.44 -11.70
C TRP A 166 11.56 16.70 -11.04
N ARG A 167 11.02 15.67 -11.69
CA ARG A 167 9.94 14.86 -11.12
C ARG A 167 10.36 14.17 -9.82
N GLY A 168 11.54 13.58 -9.80
CA GLY A 168 12.12 12.96 -8.61
C GLY A 168 12.26 13.95 -7.46
N LYS A 169 12.79 15.14 -7.76
CA LYS A 169 12.91 16.23 -6.80
C LYS A 169 11.55 16.68 -6.24
N GLU A 170 10.53 16.89 -7.10
CA GLU A 170 9.20 17.32 -6.68
C GLU A 170 8.54 16.32 -5.71
N VAL A 171 8.67 15.01 -5.98
CA VAL A 171 8.15 13.97 -5.09
C VAL A 171 8.94 13.96 -3.78
N THR A 172 10.26 13.99 -3.86
CA THR A 172 11.15 13.94 -2.69
C THR A 172 10.93 15.14 -1.77
N GLU A 173 10.85 16.36 -2.32
CA GLU A 173 10.63 17.57 -1.53
C GLU A 173 9.26 17.58 -0.83
N TYR A 174 8.24 17.04 -1.48
CA TYR A 174 6.93 16.90 -0.85
C TYR A 174 6.95 15.89 0.31
N ILE A 175 7.63 14.75 0.14
CA ILE A 175 7.80 13.77 1.22
C ILE A 175 8.67 14.34 2.35
N ALA A 176 9.70 15.14 2.04
CA ALA A 176 10.49 15.85 3.04
C ALA A 176 9.63 16.79 3.90
N GLN A 177 8.75 17.59 3.26
CA GLN A 177 7.80 18.48 3.96
C GLN A 177 6.86 17.68 4.89
N ILE A 178 6.37 16.53 4.43
CA ILE A 178 5.57 15.64 5.26
C ILE A 178 6.40 15.13 6.44
N ARG A 179 7.63 14.65 6.22
CA ARG A 179 8.51 14.10 7.27
C ARG A 179 8.81 15.13 8.37
N GLU A 180 9.00 16.40 8.00
CA GLU A 180 9.21 17.48 9.00
C GLU A 180 8.05 17.60 9.99
N LYS A 181 6.85 17.32 9.58
CA LYS A 181 5.61 17.43 10.38
C LYS A 181 5.22 16.14 11.09
N VAL A 182 5.47 14.98 10.45
CA VAL A 182 5.15 13.65 11.00
C VAL A 182 6.21 13.26 12.03
N LYS A 183 5.79 12.79 13.21
CA LYS A 183 6.66 12.40 14.31
C LYS A 183 6.71 10.89 14.51
N LYS A 184 5.68 10.19 14.06
CA LYS A 184 5.55 8.74 14.13
C LYS A 184 6.16 8.06 12.90
N GLU A 185 6.02 6.74 12.82
CA GLU A 185 6.53 5.97 11.69
C GLU A 185 5.86 6.41 10.38
N LEU A 186 6.69 6.70 9.37
CA LEU A 186 6.25 7.07 8.03
C LEU A 186 6.56 5.94 7.05
N VAL A 187 5.52 5.33 6.52
CA VAL A 187 5.60 4.26 5.54
C VAL A 187 5.19 4.78 4.16
N LEU A 188 6.01 4.55 3.16
CA LEU A 188 5.72 4.93 1.78
C LEU A 188 5.32 3.69 0.96
N CYS A 189 4.09 3.67 0.46
CA CYS A 189 3.68 2.68 -0.53
C CYS A 189 4.31 3.01 -1.89
N VAL A 190 4.89 2.01 -2.52
CA VAL A 190 5.55 2.14 -3.83
C VAL A 190 5.10 1.02 -4.76
N GLN A 191 5.11 1.30 -6.04
CA GLN A 191 4.76 0.31 -7.06
C GLN A 191 5.83 -0.79 -7.16
N PRO A 192 5.48 -2.01 -7.60
CA PRO A 192 6.42 -3.13 -7.70
C PRO A 192 7.31 -3.01 -8.95
N ASP A 193 7.94 -1.87 -9.11
CA ASP A 193 8.83 -1.55 -10.24
C ASP A 193 10.19 -1.08 -9.71
N PRO A 194 11.16 -1.98 -9.53
CA PRO A 194 12.49 -1.61 -9.05
C PRO A 194 13.38 -0.95 -10.11
N VAL A 195 12.95 -0.88 -11.36
CA VAL A 195 13.79 -0.43 -12.48
C VAL A 195 13.40 0.97 -12.98
N SER A 196 12.11 1.18 -13.20
CA SER A 196 11.59 2.37 -13.88
C SER A 196 10.79 3.31 -12.98
N SER A 197 10.83 3.13 -11.64
CA SER A 197 10.04 3.95 -10.72
C SER A 197 10.31 5.45 -10.83
N LEU A 198 11.55 5.86 -11.08
CA LEU A 198 11.87 7.27 -11.30
C LEU A 198 11.21 7.78 -12.61
N GLU A 199 11.34 7.03 -13.69
CA GLU A 199 10.75 7.38 -14.98
C GLU A 199 9.22 7.41 -14.93
N ARG A 200 8.62 6.37 -14.34
CA ARG A 200 7.16 6.23 -14.30
C ARG A 200 6.51 7.20 -13.32
N TYR A 201 7.03 7.29 -12.12
CA TYR A 201 6.33 7.92 -10.99
C TYR A 201 7.07 9.09 -10.36
N GLY A 202 8.32 9.36 -10.76
CA GLY A 202 9.18 10.31 -10.04
C GLY A 202 9.63 9.77 -8.68
N VAL A 203 9.70 8.46 -8.50
CA VAL A 203 10.12 7.81 -7.26
C VAL A 203 11.60 7.48 -7.32
N ASP A 204 12.41 8.29 -6.66
CA ASP A 204 13.83 8.02 -6.41
C ASP A 204 13.95 7.35 -5.03
N PHE A 205 14.32 6.06 -5.02
CA PHE A 205 14.39 5.29 -3.77
C PHE A 205 15.52 5.74 -2.84
N ASP A 206 16.65 6.19 -3.39
CA ASP A 206 17.78 6.66 -2.58
C ASP A 206 17.44 7.97 -1.87
N ASP A 207 16.77 8.86 -2.55
CA ASP A 207 16.33 10.13 -1.98
C ASP A 207 15.18 9.94 -0.99
N LEU A 208 14.18 9.14 -1.33
CA LEU A 208 13.05 8.87 -0.44
C LEU A 208 13.46 8.11 0.84
N ALA A 209 14.50 7.28 0.78
CA ALA A 209 15.03 6.58 1.95
C ALA A 209 15.55 7.51 3.06
N LYS A 210 15.82 8.78 2.74
CA LYS A 210 16.19 9.78 3.75
C LYS A 210 15.03 10.15 4.67
N TYR A 211 13.81 9.97 4.22
CA TYR A 211 12.59 10.44 4.87
C TYR A 211 11.65 9.32 5.31
N ALA A 212 11.62 8.19 4.59
CA ALA A 212 10.83 7.03 4.95
C ALA A 212 11.48 6.22 6.08
N ASP A 213 10.66 5.66 6.96
CA ASP A 213 11.09 4.65 7.93
C ASP A 213 11.00 3.24 7.31
N VAL A 214 9.95 2.99 6.53
CA VAL A 214 9.67 1.71 5.87
C VAL A 214 9.10 1.97 4.47
N PHE A 215 9.43 1.10 3.52
CA PHE A 215 8.73 1.05 2.24
C PHE A 215 7.72 -0.11 2.23
N ASN A 216 6.55 0.11 1.63
CA ASN A 216 5.59 -0.94 1.36
C ASN A 216 5.45 -1.14 -0.14
N VAL A 217 5.93 -2.27 -0.64
CA VAL A 217 5.85 -2.63 -2.06
C VAL A 217 4.49 -3.26 -2.33
N VAL A 218 3.65 -2.61 -3.14
CA VAL A 218 2.27 -3.04 -3.40
C VAL A 218 2.23 -4.03 -4.56
N MET A 219 2.13 -5.31 -4.23
CA MET A 219 2.03 -6.40 -5.21
C MET A 219 0.58 -6.85 -5.37
N PHE A 220 -0.29 -5.96 -5.82
CA PHE A 220 -1.74 -6.20 -5.97
C PHE A 220 -2.11 -7.00 -7.22
N SER A 221 -1.18 -7.68 -7.85
CA SER A 221 -1.49 -8.54 -8.96
C SER A 221 -2.27 -9.76 -8.50
N LYS A 222 -3.27 -10.11 -9.27
CA LYS A 222 -4.03 -11.34 -9.11
C LYS A 222 -3.30 -12.57 -9.66
N ASN A 223 -2.18 -12.39 -10.32
CA ASN A 223 -1.40 -13.49 -10.91
C ASN A 223 -0.27 -13.95 -10.00
N TYR A 224 -0.62 -14.60 -8.88
CA TYR A 224 0.37 -15.23 -7.99
C TYR A 224 0.83 -16.61 -8.48
N ALA A 225 0.35 -17.08 -9.62
CA ALA A 225 0.77 -18.33 -10.23
C ALA A 225 2.24 -18.36 -10.69
N THR A 226 2.91 -17.20 -10.66
CA THR A 226 4.34 -17.07 -10.94
C THR A 226 5.13 -16.64 -9.69
N PRO A 227 5.24 -17.47 -8.64
CA PRO A 227 5.88 -17.07 -7.38
C PRO A 227 7.36 -16.72 -7.53
N TRP A 228 8.08 -17.31 -8.49
CA TRP A 228 9.48 -16.97 -8.79
C TRP A 228 9.64 -15.52 -9.27
N TYR A 229 8.67 -14.95 -9.97
CA TYR A 229 8.69 -13.56 -10.42
C TYR A 229 8.60 -12.60 -9.24
N TRP A 230 7.70 -12.87 -8.30
CA TRP A 230 7.56 -12.10 -7.06
C TRP A 230 8.79 -12.21 -6.17
N GLU A 231 9.41 -13.40 -6.10
CA GLU A 231 10.69 -13.57 -5.42
C GLU A 231 11.79 -12.73 -6.06
N MET A 232 11.85 -12.67 -7.38
CA MET A 232 12.81 -11.85 -8.12
C MET A 232 12.61 -10.36 -7.81
N LEU A 233 11.37 -9.87 -7.81
CA LEU A 233 11.06 -8.49 -7.44
C LEU A 233 11.47 -8.19 -5.99
N ALA A 234 11.14 -9.07 -5.05
CA ALA A 234 11.53 -8.89 -3.66
C ALA A 234 13.07 -8.84 -3.49
N ARG A 235 13.82 -9.69 -4.24
CA ARG A 235 15.30 -9.62 -4.26
C ARG A 235 15.83 -8.32 -4.85
N ALA A 236 15.18 -7.80 -5.90
CA ALA A 236 15.55 -6.52 -6.48
C ALA A 236 15.35 -5.38 -5.47
N PHE A 237 14.21 -5.33 -4.78
CA PHE A 237 13.95 -4.36 -3.73
C PHE A 237 14.90 -4.51 -2.53
N LYS A 238 15.24 -5.73 -2.11
CA LYS A 238 16.23 -5.95 -1.04
C LYS A 238 17.61 -5.38 -1.37
N LYS A 239 17.99 -5.40 -2.65
CA LYS A 239 19.24 -4.80 -3.11
C LYS A 239 19.15 -3.28 -3.25
N LEU A 240 17.99 -2.78 -3.64
CA LEU A 240 17.76 -1.38 -3.95
C LEU A 240 17.50 -0.54 -2.68
N LEU A 241 16.63 -1.04 -1.79
CA LEU A 241 16.17 -0.29 -0.62
C LEU A 241 17.18 -0.37 0.53
N LYS A 242 17.52 0.79 1.09
CA LYS A 242 18.38 0.94 2.29
C LYS A 242 17.58 0.92 3.59
N LYS A 243 16.27 0.72 3.50
CA LYS A 243 15.33 0.69 4.62
C LYS A 243 14.57 -0.64 4.63
N PRO A 244 13.98 -1.01 5.76
CA PRO A 244 13.06 -2.15 5.80
C PRO A 244 11.95 -2.00 4.76
N PHE A 245 11.50 -3.11 4.20
CA PHE A 245 10.37 -3.10 3.30
C PHE A 245 9.40 -4.25 3.55
N TYR A 246 8.13 -3.92 3.45
CA TYR A 246 7.02 -4.86 3.49
C TYR A 246 6.51 -5.13 2.08
N ILE A 247 5.86 -6.26 1.91
CA ILE A 247 5.18 -6.61 0.67
C ILE A 247 3.69 -6.76 0.95
N SER A 248 2.88 -6.03 0.19
CA SER A 248 1.42 -6.15 0.28
C SER A 248 0.89 -7.12 -0.74
N PHE A 249 0.15 -8.13 -0.27
CA PHE A 249 -0.59 -9.08 -1.09
C PHE A 249 -2.09 -8.82 -1.00
N TYR A 250 -2.79 -8.89 -2.12
CA TYR A 250 -4.23 -8.82 -2.14
C TYR A 250 -4.84 -10.18 -1.80
N VAL A 251 -5.65 -10.20 -0.76
CA VAL A 251 -6.46 -11.36 -0.37
C VAL A 251 -7.91 -11.03 -0.68
N PHE A 252 -8.54 -11.83 -1.47
CA PHE A 252 -9.80 -11.51 -2.13
C PHE A 252 -11.01 -11.30 -1.26
N GLY A 253 -11.93 -10.49 -1.85
CA GLY A 253 -13.21 -10.15 -1.29
C GLY A 253 -14.41 -10.70 -2.09
N PRO A 254 -15.61 -10.64 -1.50
CA PRO A 254 -16.86 -10.87 -2.23
C PRO A 254 -16.99 -9.93 -3.44
N GLY A 255 -17.35 -10.49 -4.58
CA GLY A 255 -17.50 -9.75 -5.85
C GLY A 255 -16.29 -9.84 -6.76
N ASP A 256 -15.15 -10.31 -6.29
CA ASP A 256 -14.05 -10.67 -7.15
C ASP A 256 -14.38 -11.89 -7.99
N ASN A 257 -13.83 -11.94 -9.20
CA ASN A 257 -14.01 -13.11 -10.06
C ASN A 257 -13.24 -14.29 -9.45
N PRO A 258 -13.91 -15.43 -9.15
CA PRO A 258 -13.23 -16.59 -8.57
C PRO A 258 -12.06 -17.12 -9.39
N LYS A 259 -12.05 -16.89 -10.71
CA LYS A 259 -10.93 -17.28 -11.59
C LYS A 259 -9.68 -16.42 -11.40
N ASP A 260 -9.85 -15.23 -10.86
CA ASP A 260 -8.77 -14.26 -10.65
C ASP A 260 -8.31 -14.25 -9.18
N VAL A 261 -8.92 -15.06 -8.33
CA VAL A 261 -8.64 -15.15 -6.90
C VAL A 261 -7.42 -16.06 -6.66
N PRO A 262 -6.34 -15.62 -5.99
CA PRO A 262 -5.27 -16.53 -5.61
C PRO A 262 -5.78 -17.52 -4.57
N SER A 263 -5.39 -18.75 -4.72
CA SER A 263 -5.60 -19.75 -3.68
C SER A 263 -4.72 -19.46 -2.45
N ALA A 264 -5.10 -19.99 -1.29
CA ALA A 264 -4.26 -19.90 -0.10
C ALA A 264 -2.88 -20.54 -0.32
N SER A 265 -2.78 -21.58 -1.17
CA SER A 265 -1.51 -22.20 -1.52
C SER A 265 -0.61 -21.27 -2.34
N GLU A 266 -1.16 -20.51 -3.27
CA GLU A 266 -0.41 -19.50 -4.04
C GLU A 266 0.08 -18.38 -3.13
N LEU A 267 -0.80 -17.85 -2.24
CA LEU A 267 -0.41 -16.82 -1.27
C LEU A 267 0.68 -17.30 -0.30
N LEU A 268 0.55 -18.52 0.24
CA LEU A 268 1.60 -19.11 1.09
C LEU A 268 2.92 -19.27 0.33
N THR A 269 2.85 -19.77 -0.89
CA THR A 269 4.06 -20.03 -1.71
C THR A 269 4.75 -18.71 -2.06
N VAL A 270 4.02 -17.69 -2.51
CA VAL A 270 4.61 -16.40 -2.88
C VAL A 270 5.16 -15.68 -1.65
N SER A 271 4.45 -15.71 -0.51
CA SER A 271 4.93 -15.11 0.75
C SER A 271 6.23 -15.78 1.23
N ALA A 272 6.28 -17.12 1.23
CA ALA A 272 7.49 -17.86 1.60
C ALA A 272 8.69 -17.53 0.69
N ARG A 273 8.46 -17.38 -0.63
CA ARG A 273 9.50 -16.98 -1.58
C ARG A 273 9.98 -15.56 -1.37
N CYS A 274 9.07 -14.63 -1.10
CA CYS A 274 9.41 -13.25 -0.76
C CYS A 274 10.15 -13.15 0.58
N ALA A 275 9.79 -13.96 1.59
CA ALA A 275 10.54 -14.09 2.83
C ALA A 275 11.98 -14.54 2.56
N ARG A 276 12.18 -15.59 1.76
CA ARG A 276 13.50 -16.06 1.33
C ARG A 276 14.29 -14.99 0.57
N ALA A 277 13.60 -14.11 -0.13
CA ALA A 277 14.19 -13.00 -0.87
C ALA A 277 14.63 -11.83 0.03
N GLY A 278 14.25 -11.83 1.31
CA GLY A 278 14.65 -10.83 2.29
C GLY A 278 13.64 -9.72 2.54
N ALA A 279 12.35 -9.94 2.27
CA ALA A 279 11.31 -9.05 2.73
C ALA A 279 11.29 -9.00 4.27
N ASP A 280 11.14 -7.80 4.83
CA ASP A 280 11.14 -7.58 6.29
C ASP A 280 9.74 -7.70 6.89
N GLY A 281 8.70 -7.87 6.06
CA GLY A 281 7.33 -8.12 6.52
C GLY A 281 6.35 -8.27 5.38
N PHE A 282 5.12 -8.60 5.77
CA PHE A 282 4.00 -8.79 4.87
C PHE A 282 2.76 -8.05 5.33
N LEU A 283 2.00 -7.53 4.38
CA LEU A 283 0.70 -6.92 4.60
C LEU A 283 -0.33 -7.64 3.73
N TYR A 284 -1.31 -8.27 4.37
CA TYR A 284 -2.41 -8.93 3.68
C TYR A 284 -3.59 -7.98 3.56
N LEU A 285 -3.88 -7.56 2.33
CA LEU A 285 -4.90 -6.55 2.03
C LEU A 285 -6.22 -7.22 1.67
N THR A 286 -7.30 -6.78 2.31
CA THR A 286 -8.66 -7.12 1.90
C THR A 286 -9.65 -6.05 2.36
N ASP A 287 -10.71 -5.85 1.59
CA ASP A 287 -11.86 -5.03 2.01
C ASP A 287 -12.81 -5.82 2.92
N HIS A 288 -12.64 -7.15 3.03
CA HIS A 288 -13.53 -8.04 3.80
C HIS A 288 -12.73 -8.93 4.75
N ALA A 289 -12.82 -8.66 6.03
CA ALA A 289 -12.09 -9.41 7.07
C ALA A 289 -12.36 -10.92 7.06
N SER A 290 -13.55 -11.36 6.63
CA SER A 290 -13.87 -12.79 6.48
C SER A 290 -12.92 -13.52 5.53
N GLN A 291 -12.36 -12.83 4.54
CA GLN A 291 -11.39 -13.41 3.61
C GLN A 291 -10.04 -13.63 4.28
N ILE A 292 -9.62 -12.72 5.16
CA ILE A 292 -8.43 -12.91 5.99
C ILE A 292 -8.60 -14.14 6.88
N GLN A 293 -9.73 -14.28 7.54
CA GLN A 293 -10.01 -15.44 8.40
C GLN A 293 -10.01 -16.75 7.60
N THR A 294 -10.62 -16.75 6.41
CA THR A 294 -10.60 -17.90 5.50
C THR A 294 -9.18 -18.23 5.06
N PHE A 295 -8.37 -17.22 4.69
CA PHE A 295 -6.98 -17.43 4.34
C PHE A 295 -6.18 -18.00 5.52
N GLN A 296 -6.31 -17.43 6.72
CA GLN A 296 -5.62 -17.90 7.93
C GLN A 296 -5.97 -19.36 8.22
N LYS A 297 -7.27 -19.71 8.23
CA LYS A 297 -7.74 -21.08 8.46
C LYS A 297 -7.16 -22.05 7.43
N THR A 298 -7.32 -21.75 6.15
CA THR A 298 -6.83 -22.62 5.06
C THR A 298 -5.32 -22.76 5.10
N ALA A 299 -4.59 -21.67 5.37
CA ALA A 299 -3.14 -21.69 5.49
C ALA A 299 -2.63 -22.61 6.62
N VAL A 300 -3.35 -22.61 7.73
CA VAL A 300 -3.07 -23.52 8.88
C VAL A 300 -3.35 -24.99 8.51
N GLU A 301 -4.38 -25.27 7.74
CA GLU A 301 -4.76 -26.62 7.32
C GLU A 301 -3.80 -27.23 6.28
N MET A 302 -3.06 -26.40 5.52
CA MET A 302 -2.11 -26.84 4.47
C MET A 302 -0.77 -27.35 5.04
N VAL A 303 -0.81 -28.40 5.86
CA VAL A 303 0.39 -28.92 6.56
C VAL A 303 1.47 -29.39 5.58
N GLU A 304 1.11 -30.23 4.62
CA GLU A 304 2.07 -30.78 3.64
C GLU A 304 2.78 -29.67 2.82
N LEU A 305 2.04 -28.67 2.39
CA LEU A 305 2.62 -27.53 1.68
C LEU A 305 3.60 -26.77 2.55
N ARG A 306 3.25 -26.51 3.82
CA ARG A 306 4.14 -25.80 4.75
C ARG A 306 5.43 -26.58 4.98
N GLU A 307 5.36 -27.89 5.21
CA GLU A 307 6.57 -28.74 5.36
C GLU A 307 7.44 -28.74 4.11
N LYS A 308 6.82 -28.80 2.93
CA LYS A 308 7.54 -28.66 1.65
C LYS A 308 8.21 -27.29 1.53
N LEU A 309 7.54 -26.20 1.87
CA LEU A 309 8.13 -24.86 1.84
C LEU A 309 9.26 -24.72 2.86
N ARG A 310 9.11 -25.32 4.05
CA ARG A 310 10.12 -25.34 5.11
C ARG A 310 11.42 -26.01 4.69
N SER A 311 11.33 -27.08 3.93
CA SER A 311 12.50 -27.92 3.57
C SER A 311 13.55 -27.21 2.69
N TYR A 312 13.18 -26.15 1.96
CA TYR A 312 14.12 -25.44 1.07
C TYR A 312 14.19 -23.93 1.27
N GLY A 313 13.54 -23.42 2.31
CA GLY A 313 13.34 -21.99 2.46
C GLY A 313 14.35 -21.26 3.33
N GLY A 314 15.11 -21.93 4.18
CA GLY A 314 16.02 -21.31 5.15
C GLY A 314 15.29 -20.60 6.31
N GLN A 315 16.08 -19.91 7.18
CA GLN A 315 15.55 -19.27 8.39
C GLN A 315 14.39 -18.28 8.14
N PRO A 316 14.41 -17.39 7.13
CA PRO A 316 13.30 -16.45 6.92
C PRO A 316 11.98 -17.16 6.59
N VAL A 317 12.03 -18.24 5.82
CA VAL A 317 10.84 -19.04 5.52
C VAL A 317 10.36 -19.79 6.75
N GLN A 318 11.29 -20.29 7.58
CA GLN A 318 10.95 -20.92 8.86
C GLN A 318 10.16 -19.94 9.74
N GLU A 319 10.63 -18.71 9.91
CA GLU A 319 9.95 -17.69 10.72
C GLU A 319 8.57 -17.34 10.16
N PHE A 320 8.45 -17.19 8.84
CA PHE A 320 7.17 -16.98 8.18
C PHE A 320 6.18 -18.12 8.50
N LEU A 321 6.61 -19.38 8.32
CA LEU A 321 5.74 -20.54 8.53
C LEU A 321 5.40 -20.77 10.01
N ASP A 322 6.32 -20.48 10.94
CA ASP A 322 6.04 -20.49 12.38
C ASP A 322 5.00 -19.45 12.75
N TYR A 323 5.04 -18.27 12.10
CA TYR A 323 4.02 -17.24 12.28
C TYR A 323 2.64 -17.71 11.77
N VAL A 324 2.59 -18.26 10.55
CA VAL A 324 1.35 -18.87 10.01
C VAL A 324 0.80 -19.95 10.95
N GLU A 325 1.67 -20.78 11.53
CA GLU A 325 1.25 -21.82 12.47
C GLU A 325 0.66 -21.24 13.76
N SER A 326 1.11 -20.05 14.18
CA SER A 326 0.55 -19.37 15.35
C SER A 326 -0.93 -19.03 15.23
N TRP A 327 -1.44 -18.91 13.99
CA TRP A 327 -2.86 -18.68 13.72
C TRP A 327 -3.78 -19.82 14.17
N LYS A 328 -3.26 -21.03 14.41
CA LYS A 328 -4.02 -22.15 15.03
C LYS A 328 -4.74 -21.75 16.33
N LYS A 329 -4.29 -20.70 16.99
CA LYS A 329 -4.87 -20.22 18.25
C LYS A 329 -6.08 -19.32 18.08
N ILE A 330 -6.36 -18.89 16.84
CA ILE A 330 -7.40 -17.90 16.51
C ILE A 330 -8.39 -18.37 15.46
N VAL A 331 -8.08 -19.42 14.71
CA VAL A 331 -8.97 -19.99 13.67
C VAL A 331 -9.62 -21.28 14.11
#